data_73a4a49b0c348a980c38e526e303aab0
#
_entry.id   73a4a49b0c348a980c38e526e303aab0
#
_cell.length_a   1.000
_cell.length_b   1.000
_cell.length_c   1.000
_cell.angle_alpha   90.00
_cell.angle_beta   90.00
_cell.angle_gamma   90.00
#
_symmetry.space_group_name_H-M   'P 1'
#
loop_
_entity.id
_entity.type
_entity.pdbx_description
1 polymer ?
#
loop_
_entity_poly.entity_id
_entity_poly.type
_entity_poly.pdbx_seq_one_letter_code
_entity_poly.pdbx_strand_id
1 'polypeptide(L)'
;MLASLAGLFFVGMVLTTPGEKVHSLFFQLWYLFDVGAERNIPSWYASMLWAAFAGSAFAAAVLACRKRVSWAAMGLVGVAASIDEHSELHERLDQIGTPLAEALGWDLWFTWVIPGVVIAVVVAALLLPLVLSLRPRSRWLVLAGGAVFLLGAIVVESLSGLVLAHFADQVTWHFILVTLVEELLEMLGLALAIAGVLAMFDVSRLPERAWTVRFRDSTGPAEVAGE
;
A
#
# COMPACT_ATOMS: atom_id res chain seq x y z
N MET A 1 -9.99 9.11 0.98
CA MET A 1 -11.15 9.73 1.65
C MET A 1 -12.17 10.33 0.67
N LEU A 2 -11.81 11.29 -0.21
CA LEU A 2 -12.81 11.86 -1.16
C LEU A 2 -13.34 10.81 -2.16
N ALA A 3 -12.49 9.96 -2.73
CA ALA A 3 -12.91 8.89 -3.62
C ALA A 3 -13.85 7.90 -2.92
N SER A 4 -13.51 7.51 -1.70
CA SER A 4 -14.33 6.61 -0.87
C SER A 4 -15.71 7.19 -0.56
N LEU A 5 -15.79 8.50 -0.24
CA LEU A 5 -17.05 9.18 -0.02
C LEU A 5 -17.87 9.27 -1.31
N ALA A 6 -17.22 9.51 -2.46
CA ALA A 6 -17.88 9.52 -3.77
C ALA A 6 -18.42 8.12 -4.11
N GLY A 7 -17.65 7.06 -3.87
CA GLY A 7 -18.09 5.67 -4.04
C GLY A 7 -19.35 5.36 -3.24
N LEU A 8 -19.35 5.66 -1.93
CA LEU A 8 -20.51 5.47 -1.06
C LEU A 8 -21.74 6.27 -1.52
N PHE A 9 -21.54 7.51 -1.99
CA PHE A 9 -22.63 8.32 -2.55
C PHE A 9 -23.24 7.66 -3.79
N PHE A 10 -22.40 7.19 -4.73
CA PHE A 10 -22.88 6.56 -5.95
C PHE A 10 -23.52 5.19 -5.71
N VAL A 11 -23.05 4.41 -4.71
CA VAL A 11 -23.74 3.20 -4.27
C VAL A 11 -25.17 3.53 -3.83
N GLY A 12 -25.34 4.56 -3.00
CA GLY A 12 -26.67 5.02 -2.59
C GLY A 12 -27.57 5.39 -3.80
N MET A 13 -27.01 6.07 -4.79
CA MET A 13 -27.74 6.45 -6.01
C MET A 13 -28.09 5.22 -6.86
N VAL A 14 -27.21 4.23 -6.99
CA VAL A 14 -27.50 2.97 -7.70
C VAL A 14 -28.69 2.23 -7.06
N LEU A 15 -28.72 2.16 -5.73
CA LEU A 15 -29.76 1.45 -5.00
C LEU A 15 -31.13 2.15 -5.01
N THR A 16 -31.16 3.47 -5.23
CA THR A 16 -32.39 4.28 -5.07
C THR A 16 -32.99 4.82 -6.38
N THR A 17 -32.28 4.73 -7.51
CA THR A 17 -32.70 5.38 -8.75
C THR A 17 -33.42 4.40 -9.69
N PRO A 18 -34.70 4.63 -10.04
CA PRO A 18 -35.41 3.85 -11.03
C PRO A 18 -35.02 4.27 -12.45
N GLY A 19 -34.86 3.30 -13.34
CA GLY A 19 -34.61 3.52 -14.77
C GLY A 19 -33.28 3.00 -15.27
N GLU A 20 -33.27 2.06 -16.22
CA GLU A 20 -32.08 1.32 -16.67
C GLU A 20 -30.91 2.21 -17.13
N LYS A 21 -31.13 3.27 -17.86
CA LYS A 21 -30.04 4.14 -18.38
C LYS A 21 -29.37 4.95 -17.27
N VAL A 22 -30.18 5.50 -16.36
CA VAL A 22 -29.67 6.30 -15.24
C VAL A 22 -28.98 5.40 -14.22
N HIS A 23 -29.55 4.23 -13.96
CA HIS A 23 -28.94 3.19 -13.14
C HIS A 23 -27.58 2.75 -13.71
N SER A 24 -27.47 2.52 -15.02
CA SER A 24 -26.22 2.17 -15.68
C SER A 24 -25.14 3.25 -15.53
N LEU A 25 -25.53 4.54 -15.67
CA LEU A 25 -24.58 5.64 -15.47
C LEU A 25 -24.08 5.70 -14.04
N PHE A 26 -24.95 5.62 -13.04
CA PHE A 26 -24.56 5.63 -11.64
C PHE A 26 -23.73 4.40 -11.26
N PHE A 27 -24.00 3.24 -11.84
CA PHE A 27 -23.20 2.04 -11.67
C PHE A 27 -21.77 2.24 -12.20
N GLN A 28 -21.60 2.83 -13.38
CA GLN A 28 -20.28 3.14 -13.94
C GLN A 28 -19.54 4.18 -13.09
N LEU A 29 -20.24 5.22 -12.61
CA LEU A 29 -19.64 6.21 -11.71
C LEU A 29 -19.26 5.61 -10.36
N TRP A 30 -20.10 4.72 -9.82
CA TRP A 30 -19.74 3.97 -8.62
C TRP A 30 -18.48 3.15 -8.83
N TYR A 31 -18.41 2.33 -9.87
CA TYR A 31 -17.24 1.50 -10.19
C TYR A 31 -15.96 2.34 -10.34
N LEU A 32 -16.06 3.52 -10.94
CA LEU A 32 -14.93 4.43 -11.11
C LEU A 32 -14.34 4.93 -9.78
N PHE A 33 -15.14 4.97 -8.71
CA PHE A 33 -14.74 5.44 -7.38
C PHE A 33 -14.83 4.37 -6.30
N ASP A 34 -15.19 3.15 -6.65
CA ASP A 34 -15.24 2.03 -5.73
C ASP A 34 -13.82 1.68 -5.29
N VAL A 35 -13.55 1.77 -3.99
CA VAL A 35 -12.21 1.51 -3.45
C VAL A 35 -11.87 0.02 -3.45
N GLY A 36 -12.86 -0.85 -3.40
CA GLY A 36 -12.68 -2.31 -3.45
C GLY A 36 -12.70 -2.87 -4.88
N ALA A 37 -12.75 -1.99 -5.91
CA ALA A 37 -12.66 -2.43 -7.29
C ALA A 37 -11.34 -1.97 -7.90
N GLU A 38 -10.80 -2.78 -8.79
CA GLU A 38 -9.55 -2.50 -9.47
C GLU A 38 -9.73 -1.76 -10.81
N ARG A 39 -8.63 -1.25 -11.39
CA ARG A 39 -8.59 -0.53 -12.68
C ARG A 39 -9.45 0.72 -12.71
N ASN A 40 -9.47 1.43 -11.61
CA ASN A 40 -10.24 2.65 -11.40
C ASN A 40 -9.39 3.76 -10.75
N ILE A 41 -10.01 4.86 -10.30
CA ILE A 41 -9.28 5.99 -9.71
C ILE A 41 -8.61 5.62 -8.37
N PRO A 42 -9.25 4.93 -7.42
CA PRO A 42 -8.60 4.49 -6.19
C PRO A 42 -7.37 3.59 -6.44
N SER A 43 -7.50 2.53 -7.23
CA SER A 43 -6.39 1.62 -7.51
C SER A 43 -5.24 2.31 -8.28
N TRP A 44 -5.56 3.23 -9.21
CA TRP A 44 -4.55 4.08 -9.83
C TRP A 44 -3.81 4.93 -8.79
N TYR A 45 -4.54 5.53 -7.84
CA TYR A 45 -3.94 6.34 -6.78
C TYR A 45 -3.04 5.51 -5.85
N ALA A 46 -3.46 4.31 -5.44
CA ALA A 46 -2.65 3.40 -4.63
C ALA A 46 -1.39 2.96 -5.38
N SER A 47 -1.51 2.59 -6.66
CA SER A 47 -0.37 2.29 -7.54
C SER A 47 0.62 3.48 -7.64
N MET A 48 0.12 4.72 -7.74
CA MET A 48 0.96 5.93 -7.74
C MET A 48 1.66 6.17 -6.40
N LEU A 49 1.05 5.84 -5.27
CA LEU A 49 1.72 5.89 -3.97
C LEU A 49 2.88 4.88 -3.91
N TRP A 50 2.69 3.66 -4.40
CA TRP A 50 3.77 2.67 -4.52
C TRP A 50 4.89 3.14 -5.44
N ALA A 51 4.57 3.76 -6.58
CA ALA A 51 5.56 4.37 -7.47
C ALA A 51 6.33 5.51 -6.78
N ALA A 52 5.66 6.34 -5.98
CA ALA A 52 6.30 7.41 -5.20
C ALA A 52 7.22 6.84 -4.11
N PHE A 53 6.80 5.77 -3.43
CA PHE A 53 7.65 5.03 -2.49
C PHE A 53 8.89 4.49 -3.19
N ALA A 54 8.72 3.81 -4.33
CA ALA A 54 9.83 3.29 -5.13
C ALA A 54 10.80 4.40 -5.56
N GLY A 55 10.28 5.50 -6.10
CA GLY A 55 11.08 6.66 -6.50
C GLY A 55 11.89 7.26 -5.35
N SER A 56 11.26 7.38 -4.18
CA SER A 56 11.95 7.89 -2.97
C SER A 56 13.07 6.95 -2.50
N ALA A 57 12.84 5.62 -2.56
CA ALA A 57 13.85 4.62 -2.23
C ALA A 57 15.00 4.59 -3.26
N PHE A 58 14.72 4.71 -4.55
CA PHE A 58 15.78 4.83 -5.57
C PHE A 58 16.56 6.12 -5.43
N ALA A 59 15.92 7.25 -5.11
CA ALA A 59 16.62 8.49 -4.82
C ALA A 59 17.56 8.30 -3.61
N ALA A 60 17.11 7.62 -2.56
CA ALA A 60 17.96 7.24 -1.44
C ALA A 60 19.12 6.32 -1.88
N ALA A 61 18.88 5.34 -2.76
CA ALA A 61 19.92 4.44 -3.29
C ALA A 61 21.04 5.22 -4.04
N VAL A 62 20.68 6.29 -4.75
CA VAL A 62 21.64 7.14 -5.46
C VAL A 62 22.46 7.99 -4.49
N LEU A 63 21.82 8.58 -3.49
CA LEU A 63 22.42 9.58 -2.60
C LEU A 63 23.10 8.96 -1.36
N ALA A 64 22.71 7.76 -0.96
CA ALA A 64 23.27 7.09 0.21
C ALA A 64 24.73 6.68 -0.01
N CYS A 65 25.59 6.90 0.99
CA CYS A 65 26.97 6.40 0.98
C CYS A 65 27.04 4.90 1.32
N ARG A 66 26.08 4.38 2.06
CA ARG A 66 26.03 2.98 2.54
C ARG A 66 24.68 2.35 2.20
N LYS A 67 24.66 1.01 2.13
CA LYS A 67 23.43 0.22 1.90
C LYS A 67 22.66 0.58 0.62
N ARG A 68 23.35 1.05 -0.41
CA ARG A 68 22.74 1.44 -1.72
C ARG A 68 21.94 0.30 -2.33
N VAL A 69 22.45 -0.94 -2.25
CA VAL A 69 21.77 -2.14 -2.74
C VAL A 69 20.48 -2.40 -1.99
N SER A 70 20.47 -2.24 -0.66
CA SER A 70 19.25 -2.43 0.14
C SER A 70 18.20 -1.35 -0.16
N TRP A 71 18.62 -0.10 -0.41
CA TRP A 71 17.72 0.96 -0.87
C TRP A 71 17.16 0.67 -2.26
N ALA A 72 18.00 0.18 -3.18
CA ALA A 72 17.55 -0.24 -4.49
C ALA A 72 16.58 -1.43 -4.42
N ALA A 73 16.84 -2.40 -3.54
CA ALA A 73 15.93 -3.51 -3.29
C ALA A 73 14.57 -3.03 -2.75
N MET A 74 14.56 -2.06 -1.82
CA MET A 74 13.34 -1.42 -1.34
C MET A 74 12.58 -0.72 -2.49
N GLY A 75 13.28 -0.04 -3.39
CA GLY A 75 12.69 0.56 -4.58
C GLY A 75 12.09 -0.49 -5.53
N LEU A 76 12.78 -1.61 -5.74
CA LEU A 76 12.25 -2.71 -6.57
C LEU A 76 11.00 -3.36 -5.97
N VAL A 77 10.94 -3.51 -4.64
CA VAL A 77 9.71 -3.95 -3.96
C VAL A 77 8.57 -2.96 -4.24
N GLY A 78 8.83 -1.65 -4.14
CA GLY A 78 7.83 -0.64 -4.45
C GLY A 78 7.36 -0.67 -5.92
N VAL A 79 8.27 -0.93 -6.88
CA VAL A 79 7.88 -1.12 -8.30
C VAL A 79 7.02 -2.36 -8.47
N ALA A 80 7.42 -3.48 -7.88
CA ALA A 80 6.66 -4.73 -7.95
C ALA A 80 5.25 -4.55 -7.37
N ALA A 81 5.13 -3.91 -6.21
CA ALA A 81 3.85 -3.62 -5.58
C ALA A 81 3.00 -2.63 -6.40
N SER A 82 3.62 -1.61 -7.04
CA SER A 82 2.90 -0.69 -7.94
C SER A 82 2.32 -1.40 -9.16
N ILE A 83 3.01 -2.41 -9.68
CA ILE A 83 2.52 -3.23 -10.80
C ILE A 83 1.40 -4.16 -10.30
N ASP A 84 1.59 -4.77 -9.15
CA ASP A 84 0.65 -5.69 -8.52
C ASP A 84 -0.70 -5.03 -8.28
N GLU A 85 -0.69 -3.84 -7.70
CA GLU A 85 -1.86 -2.99 -7.42
C GLU A 85 -2.75 -2.73 -8.64
N HIS A 86 -2.16 -2.64 -9.82
CA HIS A 86 -2.89 -2.40 -11.06
C HIS A 86 -3.22 -3.69 -11.83
N SER A 87 -2.43 -4.75 -11.62
CA SER A 87 -2.46 -5.96 -12.44
C SER A 87 -3.03 -7.17 -11.72
N GLU A 88 -3.44 -7.01 -10.46
CA GLU A 88 -4.06 -8.07 -9.63
C GLU A 88 -3.17 -9.34 -9.59
N LEU A 89 -1.83 -9.15 -9.45
CA LEU A 89 -0.94 -10.30 -9.48
C LEU A 89 -1.05 -11.14 -8.22
N HIS A 90 -1.29 -10.49 -7.07
CA HIS A 90 -1.48 -11.18 -5.79
C HIS A 90 -2.70 -12.10 -5.82
N GLU A 91 -3.82 -11.71 -6.44
CA GLU A 91 -5.01 -12.55 -6.58
C GLU A 91 -4.70 -13.86 -7.32
N ARG A 92 -3.78 -13.81 -8.30
CA ARG A 92 -3.35 -15.02 -9.03
C ARG A 92 -2.62 -16.03 -8.16
N LEU A 93 -2.14 -15.62 -6.98
CA LEU A 93 -1.55 -16.52 -5.99
C LEU A 93 -2.59 -17.46 -5.38
N ASP A 94 -3.89 -17.24 -5.60
CA ASP A 94 -4.94 -18.21 -5.27
C ASP A 94 -4.69 -19.59 -5.91
N GLN A 95 -4.05 -19.62 -7.07
CA GLN A 95 -3.66 -20.89 -7.72
C GLN A 95 -2.71 -21.73 -6.84
N ILE A 96 -1.96 -21.08 -5.96
CA ILE A 96 -1.05 -21.71 -4.98
C ILE A 96 -1.76 -21.80 -3.62
N GLY A 97 -2.50 -20.77 -3.25
CA GLY A 97 -3.17 -20.66 -1.96
C GLY A 97 -4.27 -21.67 -1.77
N THR A 98 -5.12 -21.91 -2.79
CA THR A 98 -6.25 -22.84 -2.70
C THR A 98 -5.82 -24.26 -2.34
N PRO A 99 -4.88 -24.92 -3.05
CA PRO A 99 -4.46 -26.26 -2.66
C PRO A 99 -3.77 -26.31 -1.30
N LEU A 100 -3.14 -25.22 -0.86
CA LEU A 100 -2.56 -25.13 0.48
C LEU A 100 -3.65 -25.00 1.55
N ALA A 101 -4.66 -24.18 1.32
CA ALA A 101 -5.81 -24.04 2.22
C ALA A 101 -6.54 -25.37 2.39
N GLU A 102 -6.81 -26.07 1.29
CA GLU A 102 -7.42 -27.41 1.31
C GLU A 102 -6.58 -28.42 2.10
N ALA A 103 -5.27 -28.45 1.88
CA ALA A 103 -4.36 -29.35 2.60
C ALA A 103 -4.30 -29.07 4.10
N LEU A 104 -4.50 -27.80 4.51
CA LEU A 104 -4.53 -27.36 5.91
C LEU A 104 -5.92 -27.47 6.54
N GLY A 105 -6.96 -27.74 5.75
CA GLY A 105 -8.35 -27.73 6.21
C GLY A 105 -8.86 -26.34 6.56
N TRP A 106 -8.32 -25.32 5.93
CA TRP A 106 -8.71 -23.92 6.13
C TRP A 106 -9.75 -23.51 5.09
N ASP A 107 -10.85 -22.95 5.55
CA ASP A 107 -11.90 -22.38 4.72
C ASP A 107 -11.68 -20.86 4.62
N LEU A 108 -10.89 -20.46 3.64
CA LEU A 108 -10.54 -19.05 3.38
C LEU A 108 -11.15 -18.63 2.05
N TRP A 109 -11.76 -17.45 2.01
CA TRP A 109 -12.26 -16.83 0.79
C TRP A 109 -11.10 -16.38 -0.11
N PHE A 110 -10.20 -15.56 0.43
CA PHE A 110 -9.00 -15.08 -0.23
C PHE A 110 -7.81 -15.98 0.11
N THR A 111 -7.59 -17.02 -0.68
CA THR A 111 -6.53 -18.01 -0.40
C THR A 111 -5.14 -17.50 -0.73
N TRP A 112 -5.01 -16.45 -1.54
CA TRP A 112 -3.75 -15.79 -1.85
C TRP A 112 -3.03 -15.26 -0.60
N VAL A 113 -3.75 -14.97 0.47
CA VAL A 113 -3.18 -14.51 1.75
C VAL A 113 -2.13 -15.50 2.29
N ILE A 114 -2.28 -16.81 2.05
CA ILE A 114 -1.31 -17.81 2.51
C ILE A 114 0.08 -17.58 1.88
N PRO A 115 0.25 -17.61 0.55
CA PRO A 115 1.53 -17.27 -0.07
C PRO A 115 1.89 -15.79 0.14
N GLY A 116 0.92 -14.88 0.25
CA GLY A 116 1.12 -13.46 0.51
C GLY A 116 1.85 -13.20 1.83
N VAL A 117 1.46 -13.87 2.91
CA VAL A 117 2.17 -13.81 4.22
C VAL A 117 3.63 -14.26 4.08
N VAL A 118 3.89 -15.32 3.33
CA VAL A 118 5.27 -15.80 3.11
C VAL A 118 6.09 -14.75 2.38
N ILE A 119 5.53 -14.15 1.33
CA ILE A 119 6.18 -13.06 0.57
C ILE A 119 6.43 -11.86 1.50
N ALA A 120 5.45 -11.44 2.29
CA ALA A 120 5.58 -10.33 3.23
C ALA A 120 6.70 -10.57 4.27
N VAL A 121 6.79 -11.78 4.83
CA VAL A 121 7.86 -12.16 5.76
C VAL A 121 9.23 -12.13 5.08
N VAL A 122 9.36 -12.64 3.87
CA VAL A 122 10.62 -12.60 3.10
C VAL A 122 11.04 -11.16 2.82
N VAL A 123 10.12 -10.33 2.34
CA VAL A 123 10.38 -8.90 2.07
C VAL A 123 10.78 -8.18 3.36
N ALA A 124 10.03 -8.41 4.45
CA ALA A 124 10.37 -7.82 5.74
C ALA A 124 11.76 -8.25 6.22
N ALA A 125 12.11 -9.54 6.14
CA ALA A 125 13.43 -10.05 6.53
C ALA A 125 14.57 -9.43 5.68
N LEU A 126 14.36 -9.26 4.38
CA LEU A 126 15.34 -8.65 3.47
C LEU A 126 15.55 -7.15 3.76
N LEU A 127 14.48 -6.43 4.09
CA LEU A 127 14.53 -4.98 4.30
C LEU A 127 14.80 -4.59 5.75
N LEU A 128 14.55 -5.47 6.73
CA LEU A 128 14.71 -5.19 8.15
C LEU A 128 16.10 -4.64 8.51
N PRO A 129 17.24 -5.19 8.02
CA PRO A 129 18.57 -4.65 8.32
C PRO A 129 18.80 -3.22 7.82
N LEU A 130 18.10 -2.84 6.72
CA LEU A 130 18.08 -1.45 6.26
C LEU A 130 17.26 -0.60 7.22
N VAL A 131 16.03 -0.99 7.49
CA VAL A 131 15.06 -0.22 8.30
C VAL A 131 15.59 0.01 9.72
N LEU A 132 16.18 -1.01 10.35
CA LEU A 132 16.79 -0.89 11.69
C LEU A 132 17.99 0.07 11.73
N SER A 133 18.64 0.31 10.58
CA SER A 133 19.75 1.26 10.49
C SER A 133 19.32 2.70 10.27
N LEU A 134 18.04 2.95 10.01
CA LEU A 134 17.52 4.30 9.80
C LEU A 134 17.52 5.11 11.09
N ARG A 135 17.48 6.43 10.96
CA ARG A 135 17.28 7.34 12.09
C ARG A 135 15.97 7.02 12.81
N PRO A 136 15.87 7.20 14.13
CA PRO A 136 14.71 6.76 14.91
C PRO A 136 13.36 7.18 14.32
N ARG A 137 13.22 8.44 13.92
CA ARG A 137 11.97 8.94 13.31
C ARG A 137 11.62 8.19 12.02
N SER A 138 12.57 8.09 11.08
CA SER A 138 12.36 7.39 9.80
C SER A 138 12.07 5.92 10.02
N ARG A 139 12.84 5.27 10.92
CA ARG A 139 12.65 3.87 11.27
C ARG A 139 11.24 3.58 11.77
N TRP A 140 10.76 4.38 12.73
CA TRP A 140 9.43 4.15 13.30
C TRP A 140 8.31 4.46 12.30
N LEU A 141 8.47 5.45 11.43
CA LEU A 141 7.51 5.74 10.36
C LEU A 141 7.45 4.58 9.35
N VAL A 142 8.59 4.03 8.92
CA VAL A 142 8.62 2.90 7.98
C VAL A 142 8.06 1.63 8.63
N LEU A 143 8.42 1.33 9.89
CA LEU A 143 7.89 0.17 10.61
C LEU A 143 6.38 0.29 10.85
N ALA A 144 5.91 1.44 11.31
CA ALA A 144 4.49 1.69 11.53
C ALA A 144 3.73 1.64 10.19
N GLY A 145 4.31 2.24 9.14
CA GLY A 145 3.73 2.20 7.80
C GLY A 145 3.56 0.79 7.27
N GLY A 146 4.63 -0.03 7.36
CA GLY A 146 4.56 -1.44 6.98
C GLY A 146 3.57 -2.25 7.82
N ALA A 147 3.52 -2.01 9.13
CA ALA A 147 2.57 -2.70 10.01
C ALA A 147 1.12 -2.33 9.70
N VAL A 148 0.84 -1.05 9.46
CA VAL A 148 -0.51 -0.57 9.10
C VAL A 148 -0.93 -1.10 7.73
N PHE A 149 -0.02 -1.10 6.74
CA PHE A 149 -0.26 -1.70 5.42
C PHE A 149 -0.61 -3.19 5.54
N LEU A 150 0.22 -3.99 6.23
CA LEU A 150 -0.02 -5.42 6.40
C LEU A 150 -1.27 -5.73 7.23
N LEU A 151 -1.66 -4.83 8.12
CA LEU A 151 -2.94 -4.95 8.83
C LEU A 151 -4.12 -4.84 7.85
N GLY A 152 -4.10 -3.91 6.90
CA GLY A 152 -5.07 -3.83 5.81
C GLY A 152 -5.03 -5.09 4.94
N ALA A 153 -3.95 -5.26 4.22
CA ALA A 153 -3.77 -6.26 3.17
C ALA A 153 -3.84 -7.74 3.60
N ILE A 154 -3.70 -8.05 4.88
CA ILE A 154 -3.73 -9.44 5.37
C ILE A 154 -4.88 -9.66 6.34
N VAL A 155 -4.96 -8.82 7.39
CA VAL A 155 -5.91 -9.09 8.47
C VAL A 155 -7.30 -8.61 8.08
N VAL A 156 -7.44 -7.36 7.59
CA VAL A 156 -8.76 -6.82 7.26
C VAL A 156 -9.31 -7.47 6.00
N GLU A 157 -8.48 -7.77 5.00
CA GLU A 157 -8.91 -8.54 3.82
C GLU A 157 -9.37 -9.97 4.19
N SER A 158 -8.69 -10.65 5.10
CA SER A 158 -9.18 -11.94 5.60
C SER A 158 -10.55 -11.80 6.29
N LEU A 159 -10.82 -10.67 6.97
CA LEU A 159 -12.12 -10.38 7.56
C LEU A 159 -13.18 -10.06 6.50
N SER A 160 -12.83 -9.36 5.42
CA SER A 160 -13.75 -9.10 4.31
C SER A 160 -14.18 -10.40 3.64
N GLY A 161 -13.27 -11.36 3.47
CA GLY A 161 -13.58 -12.71 3.01
C GLY A 161 -14.55 -13.48 3.93
N LEU A 162 -14.39 -13.37 5.26
CA LEU A 162 -15.33 -13.96 6.22
C LEU A 162 -16.72 -13.32 6.14
N VAL A 163 -16.79 -12.01 5.87
CA VAL A 163 -18.06 -11.31 5.65
C VAL A 163 -18.75 -11.82 4.40
N LEU A 164 -18.03 -12.01 3.27
CA LEU A 164 -18.59 -12.58 2.06
C LEU A 164 -19.15 -13.99 2.31
N ALA A 165 -18.36 -14.86 2.93
CA ALA A 165 -18.79 -16.23 3.28
C ALA A 165 -20.04 -16.23 4.16
N HIS A 166 -20.13 -15.30 5.14
CA HIS A 166 -21.31 -15.22 6.02
C HIS A 166 -22.59 -14.79 5.29
N PHE A 167 -22.49 -13.93 4.27
CA PHE A 167 -23.64 -13.44 3.50
C PHE A 167 -23.85 -14.17 2.16
N ALA A 168 -23.37 -15.42 2.04
CA ALA A 168 -23.52 -16.25 0.85
C ALA A 168 -23.07 -15.53 -0.43
N ASP A 169 -21.88 -14.96 -0.39
CA ASP A 169 -21.17 -14.31 -1.49
C ASP A 169 -21.85 -13.03 -2.02
N GLN A 170 -22.74 -12.47 -1.22
CA GLN A 170 -23.40 -11.22 -1.59
C GLN A 170 -22.62 -10.00 -1.10
N VAL A 171 -22.36 -9.06 -1.99
CA VAL A 171 -21.80 -7.75 -1.65
C VAL A 171 -22.84 -6.98 -0.83
N THR A 172 -22.57 -6.87 0.46
CA THR A 172 -23.41 -6.15 1.42
C THR A 172 -22.73 -4.85 1.84
N TRP A 173 -23.47 -3.96 2.52
CA TRP A 173 -22.87 -2.76 3.09
C TRP A 173 -21.80 -3.07 4.15
N HIS A 174 -21.86 -4.24 4.82
CA HIS A 174 -20.82 -4.69 5.74
C HIS A 174 -19.51 -4.97 5.01
N PHE A 175 -19.58 -5.68 3.88
CA PHE A 175 -18.42 -5.92 3.03
C PHE A 175 -17.83 -4.60 2.54
N ILE A 176 -18.64 -3.69 1.98
CA ILE A 176 -18.19 -2.38 1.51
C ILE A 176 -17.47 -1.58 2.60
N LEU A 177 -17.96 -1.61 3.86
CA LEU A 177 -17.30 -0.92 4.96
C LEU A 177 -15.98 -1.55 5.37
N VAL A 178 -15.89 -2.89 5.41
CA VAL A 178 -14.64 -3.58 5.75
C VAL A 178 -13.59 -3.33 4.68
N THR A 179 -13.95 -3.45 3.40
CA THR A 179 -13.04 -3.14 2.28
C THR A 179 -12.62 -1.66 2.28
N LEU A 180 -13.52 -0.74 2.63
CA LEU A 180 -13.15 0.66 2.79
C LEU A 180 -12.08 0.86 3.89
N VAL A 181 -12.20 0.16 5.01
CA VAL A 181 -11.20 0.22 6.11
C VAL A 181 -9.88 -0.39 5.66
N GLU A 182 -9.92 -1.51 4.96
CA GLU A 182 -8.79 -2.20 4.35
C GLU A 182 -7.96 -1.25 3.49
N GLU A 183 -8.56 -0.70 2.46
CA GLU A 183 -7.95 0.22 1.52
C GLU A 183 -7.39 1.49 2.18
N LEU A 184 -8.13 2.05 3.16
CA LEU A 184 -7.65 3.21 3.91
C LEU A 184 -6.42 2.88 4.74
N LEU A 185 -6.32 1.70 5.34
CA LEU A 185 -5.15 1.25 6.08
C LEU A 185 -3.95 1.06 5.16
N GLU A 186 -4.14 0.48 3.99
CA GLU A 186 -3.07 0.29 3.02
C GLU A 186 -2.49 1.61 2.53
N MET A 187 -3.36 2.52 2.07
CA MET A 187 -2.93 3.86 1.63
C MET A 187 -2.27 4.66 2.76
N LEU A 188 -2.80 4.58 4.00
CA LEU A 188 -2.22 5.24 5.17
C LEU A 188 -0.86 4.64 5.52
N GLY A 189 -0.75 3.32 5.54
CA GLY A 189 0.49 2.60 5.80
C GLY A 189 1.58 3.01 4.82
N LEU A 190 1.24 3.03 3.54
CA LEU A 190 2.15 3.43 2.47
C LEU A 190 2.55 4.92 2.57
N ALA A 191 1.61 5.82 2.88
CA ALA A 191 1.91 7.23 3.10
C ALA A 191 2.87 7.45 4.29
N LEU A 192 2.70 6.69 5.39
CA LEU A 192 3.63 6.70 6.52
C LEU A 192 5.02 6.20 6.13
N ALA A 193 5.10 5.12 5.34
CA ALA A 193 6.37 4.58 4.85
C ALA A 193 7.10 5.60 3.94
N ILE A 194 6.38 6.25 3.01
CA ILE A 194 6.91 7.33 2.17
C ILE A 194 7.45 8.47 3.06
N ALA A 195 6.65 8.93 4.02
CA ALA A 195 7.08 9.99 4.95
C ALA A 195 8.34 9.58 5.72
N GLY A 196 8.47 8.30 6.08
CA GLY A 196 9.65 7.74 6.74
C GLY A 196 10.89 7.79 5.85
N VAL A 197 10.78 7.45 4.57
CA VAL A 197 11.89 7.55 3.62
C VAL A 197 12.23 9.01 3.35
N LEU A 198 11.23 9.85 3.09
CA LEU A 198 11.43 11.29 2.82
C LEU A 198 12.05 12.04 4.01
N ALA A 199 11.81 11.60 5.25
CA ALA A 199 12.44 12.18 6.43
C ALA A 199 13.98 11.97 6.50
N MET A 200 14.54 11.16 5.61
CA MET A 200 16.00 11.01 5.43
C MET A 200 16.60 12.10 4.53
N PHE A 201 15.78 12.89 3.84
CA PHE A 201 16.23 13.94 2.93
C PHE A 201 16.13 15.30 3.61
N ASP A 202 17.21 16.08 3.56
CA ASP A 202 17.24 17.49 3.89
C ASP A 202 17.21 18.31 2.60
N VAL A 203 16.22 19.15 2.49
CA VAL A 203 16.10 20.09 1.37
C VAL A 203 16.34 21.49 1.89
N SER A 204 17.40 22.14 1.46
CA SER A 204 17.72 23.52 1.83
C SER A 204 17.88 24.41 0.61
N ARG A 205 17.46 25.69 0.74
CA ARG A 205 17.59 26.68 -0.31
C ARG A 205 18.88 27.47 -0.08
N LEU A 206 19.72 27.52 -1.11
CA LEU A 206 20.92 28.35 -1.12
C LEU A 206 20.56 29.80 -1.48
N PRO A 207 21.39 30.81 -1.08
CA PRO A 207 21.16 32.22 -1.39
C PRO A 207 21.00 32.50 -2.88
N GLU A 208 21.67 31.76 -3.75
CA GLU A 208 21.68 31.88 -5.22
C GLU A 208 20.48 31.27 -5.92
N ARG A 209 19.34 31.06 -5.24
CA ARG A 209 18.12 30.38 -5.74
C ARG A 209 18.31 28.89 -6.14
N ALA A 210 19.44 28.29 -5.81
CA ALA A 210 19.68 26.89 -5.97
C ALA A 210 19.10 26.07 -4.79
N TRP A 211 18.73 24.81 -5.03
CA TRP A 211 18.30 23.89 -3.98
C TRP A 211 19.39 22.85 -3.77
N THR A 212 19.69 22.55 -2.50
CA THR A 212 20.51 21.40 -2.15
C THR A 212 19.63 20.34 -1.51
N VAL A 213 19.82 19.10 -1.96
CA VAL A 213 19.22 17.90 -1.37
C VAL A 213 20.35 17.10 -0.75
N ARG A 214 20.33 16.91 0.57
CA ARG A 214 21.28 16.07 1.30
C ARG A 214 20.56 14.87 1.85
N PHE A 215 21.13 13.69 1.65
CA PHE A 215 20.65 12.46 2.27
C PHE A 215 21.37 12.27 3.61
N ARG A 216 20.61 12.14 4.69
CA ARG A 216 21.14 11.94 6.04
C ARG A 216 21.33 10.47 6.33
N ASP A 217 22.47 9.92 5.95
CA ASP A 217 22.86 8.57 6.35
C ASP A 217 23.04 8.51 7.87
N SER A 218 22.49 7.48 8.52
CA SER A 218 22.40 7.36 9.99
C SER A 218 23.74 7.23 10.72
N THR A 219 24.84 7.15 10.00
CA THR A 219 26.19 6.82 10.52
C THR A 219 27.29 7.82 10.14
N GLY A 220 26.95 8.99 9.57
CA GLY A 220 27.92 10.06 9.45
C GLY A 220 28.17 10.72 10.81
N PRO A 221 29.43 11.06 11.19
CA PRO A 221 29.66 11.92 12.34
C PRO A 221 28.85 13.19 12.16
N ALA A 222 28.26 13.68 13.25
CA ALA A 222 27.71 15.04 13.27
C ALA A 222 28.84 15.95 12.78
N GLU A 223 28.67 16.57 11.61
CA GLU A 223 29.59 17.59 11.13
C GLU A 223 29.57 18.67 12.21
N VAL A 224 30.61 18.69 12.99
CA VAL A 224 30.85 19.74 13.99
C VAL A 224 30.76 21.02 13.20
N ALA A 225 29.75 21.85 13.48
CA ALA A 225 29.68 23.20 13.04
C ALA A 225 30.89 23.89 13.71
N GLY A 226 32.01 23.90 13.01
CA GLY A 226 33.24 24.54 13.36
C GLY A 226 33.24 25.90 12.69
N GLU A 227 33.18 26.91 13.55
CA GLU A 227 33.75 28.23 13.49
C GLU A 227 33.56 29.04 12.20
#